data_603773b56150df02a1f8fa82ec673b34
#
_entry.id   603773b56150df02a1f8fa82ec673b34
#
_cell.length_a   1.000
_cell.length_b   1.000
_cell.length_c   1.000
_cell.angle_alpha   90.00
_cell.angle_beta   90.00
_cell.angle_gamma   90.00
#
_symmetry.space_group_name_H-M   'P 1'
#
loop_
_entity.id
_entity.type
_entity.pdbx_description
1 polymer ?
#
loop_
_entity_poly.entity_id
_entity_poly.type
_entity_poly.pdbx_seq_one_letter_code
_entity_poly.pdbx_strand_id
1 'polypeptide(L)'
;MPTLDLPRHTTVRSTLAEQYGPVLRAHAEILAECMPLVDVDHARSRIRKGQVGYDALRVLRSCGDPMPRYARVLDAFEVAGFLSNDDRRSLLHSELDVDDLVSGWFTGDRTPRDSTRRIARQAAIVVGNALLRAASALIEPATVWREWTRIVCPCCGGFPDIALRERGAGRTLVCARCDSQWRTAHQGCLSCRTVDEPTIARIANADVGYDLVMCNGCGRFLKERPRRGIESFIVERALATELDLAAEHRGLRI
;
A
#
# COMPACT_ATOMS: atom_id res chain seq x y z
N MET A 1 -28.95 -22.85 16.21
CA MET A 1 -27.88 -21.85 16.30
C MET A 1 -28.33 -20.67 15.45
N PRO A 2 -28.44 -19.44 15.96
CA PRO A 2 -28.80 -18.30 15.13
C PRO A 2 -27.60 -18.02 14.19
N THR A 3 -27.84 -18.05 12.90
CA THR A 3 -26.95 -17.52 11.88
C THR A 3 -26.86 -16.01 12.09
N LEU A 4 -25.72 -15.51 12.57
CA LEU A 4 -25.40 -14.09 12.51
C LEU A 4 -25.40 -13.70 11.02
N ASP A 5 -26.38 -12.90 10.64
CA ASP A 5 -26.43 -12.24 9.33
C ASP A 5 -25.32 -11.15 9.33
N LEU A 6 -24.09 -11.55 9.01
CA LEU A 6 -23.00 -10.62 8.81
C LEU A 6 -23.28 -9.82 7.52
N PRO A 7 -23.11 -8.49 7.53
CA PRO A 7 -23.33 -7.68 6.36
C PRO A 7 -22.48 -8.23 5.20
N ARG A 8 -23.11 -8.40 4.04
CA ARG A 8 -22.44 -8.93 2.87
C ARG A 8 -21.22 -8.08 2.53
N HIS A 9 -20.13 -8.72 2.24
CA HIS A 9 -18.83 -8.17 1.87
C HIS A 9 -18.89 -6.88 0.99
N THR A 10 -19.83 -6.81 0.05
CA THR A 10 -20.08 -5.66 -0.81
C THR A 10 -20.55 -4.43 -0.03
N THR A 11 -21.41 -4.61 1.00
CA THR A 11 -21.97 -3.51 1.80
C THR A 11 -20.89 -2.88 2.69
N VAL A 12 -20.05 -3.67 3.34
CA VAL A 12 -18.94 -3.17 4.18
C VAL A 12 -17.96 -2.35 3.34
N ARG A 13 -17.66 -2.82 2.12
CA ARG A 13 -16.75 -2.15 1.19
C ARG A 13 -17.31 -0.81 0.70
N SER A 14 -18.58 -0.75 0.28
CA SER A 14 -19.20 0.51 -0.16
C SER A 14 -19.28 1.54 0.96
N THR A 15 -19.67 1.13 2.16
CA THR A 15 -19.71 2.02 3.33
C THR A 15 -18.32 2.56 3.68
N LEU A 16 -17.28 1.70 3.65
CA LEU A 16 -15.93 2.15 3.92
C LEU A 16 -15.41 3.08 2.80
N ALA A 17 -15.72 2.79 1.54
CA ALA A 17 -15.34 3.65 0.42
C ALA A 17 -15.98 5.04 0.53
N GLU A 18 -17.26 5.12 0.93
CA GLU A 18 -17.94 6.38 1.21
C GLU A 18 -17.29 7.13 2.36
N GLN A 19 -17.00 6.45 3.47
CA GLN A 19 -16.32 7.04 4.62
C GLN A 19 -14.91 7.55 4.28
N TYR A 20 -14.18 6.84 3.41
CA TYR A 20 -12.86 7.26 2.90
C TYR A 20 -12.93 8.35 1.84
N GLY A 21 -14.11 8.76 1.38
CA GLY A 21 -14.29 9.78 0.35
C GLY A 21 -13.45 11.04 0.55
N PRO A 22 -13.42 11.68 1.74
CA PRO A 22 -12.57 12.82 2.02
C PRO A 22 -11.07 12.53 1.82
N VAL A 23 -10.61 11.36 2.29
CA VAL A 23 -9.20 10.93 2.17
C VAL A 23 -8.83 10.69 0.71
N LEU A 24 -9.71 10.08 -0.07
CA LEU A 24 -9.50 9.87 -1.51
C LEU A 24 -9.42 11.18 -2.28
N ARG A 25 -10.23 12.18 -1.92
CA ARG A 25 -10.14 13.54 -2.51
C ARG A 25 -8.80 14.20 -2.17
N ALA A 26 -8.39 14.21 -0.89
CA ALA A 26 -7.11 14.76 -0.48
C ALA A 26 -5.94 14.09 -1.19
N HIS A 27 -5.97 12.76 -1.32
CA HIS A 27 -4.96 12.00 -2.07
C HIS A 27 -4.94 12.40 -3.56
N ALA A 28 -6.09 12.52 -4.21
CA ALA A 28 -6.19 12.90 -5.62
C ALA A 28 -5.68 14.33 -5.88
N GLU A 29 -5.97 15.26 -4.98
CA GLU A 29 -5.46 16.64 -5.03
C GLU A 29 -3.93 16.67 -4.90
N ILE A 30 -3.36 15.96 -3.90
CA ILE A 30 -1.90 15.85 -3.72
C ILE A 30 -1.25 15.26 -4.96
N LEU A 31 -1.84 14.21 -5.53
CA LEU A 31 -1.36 13.56 -6.75
C LEU A 31 -1.36 14.53 -7.94
N ALA A 32 -2.42 15.33 -8.10
CA ALA A 32 -2.56 16.29 -9.19
C ALA A 32 -1.61 17.49 -9.07
N GLU A 33 -1.32 17.94 -7.84
CA GLU A 33 -0.41 19.04 -7.56
C GLU A 33 1.07 18.64 -7.66
N CYS A 34 1.37 17.36 -7.60
CA CYS A 34 2.76 16.90 -7.55
C CYS A 34 3.38 16.80 -8.95
N MET A 35 4.47 17.55 -9.13
CA MET A 35 5.37 17.44 -10.29
C MET A 35 6.70 16.83 -9.85
N PRO A 36 6.78 15.50 -9.69
CA PRO A 36 7.97 14.86 -9.19
C PRO A 36 9.13 14.98 -10.20
N LEU A 37 10.33 15.22 -9.70
CA LEU A 37 11.54 15.26 -10.52
C LEU A 37 12.00 13.83 -10.84
N VAL A 38 11.47 13.27 -11.92
CA VAL A 38 11.86 11.96 -12.45
C VAL A 38 12.28 12.09 -13.90
N ASP A 39 13.49 11.67 -14.18
CA ASP A 39 13.93 11.44 -15.56
C ASP A 39 13.29 10.14 -16.06
N VAL A 40 12.22 10.29 -16.84
CA VAL A 40 11.38 9.17 -17.31
C VAL A 40 12.16 8.22 -18.22
N ASP A 41 12.98 8.75 -19.12
CA ASP A 41 13.73 7.93 -20.08
C ASP A 41 14.85 7.18 -19.39
N HIS A 42 15.54 7.80 -18.46
CA HIS A 42 16.52 7.15 -17.60
C HIS A 42 15.88 6.06 -16.76
N ALA A 43 14.74 6.34 -16.10
CA ALA A 43 14.01 5.36 -15.30
C ALA A 43 13.57 4.15 -16.13
N ARG A 44 13.02 4.36 -17.31
CA ARG A 44 12.65 3.29 -18.26
C ARG A 44 13.85 2.47 -18.72
N SER A 45 14.98 3.13 -18.99
CA SER A 45 16.23 2.46 -19.36
C SER A 45 16.73 1.56 -18.22
N ARG A 46 16.69 2.03 -16.98
CA ARG A 46 17.06 1.25 -15.80
C ARG A 46 16.18 0.01 -15.65
N ILE A 47 14.87 0.16 -15.78
CA ILE A 47 13.91 -0.94 -15.66
C ILE A 47 14.16 -2.01 -16.72
N ARG A 48 14.41 -1.62 -17.98
CA ARG A 48 14.80 -2.57 -19.05
C ARG A 48 16.07 -3.36 -18.74
N LYS A 49 16.97 -2.79 -17.93
CA LYS A 49 18.19 -3.45 -17.43
C LYS A 49 17.96 -4.24 -16.13
N GLY A 50 16.71 -4.45 -15.70
CA GLY A 50 16.36 -5.14 -14.45
C GLY A 50 16.68 -4.33 -13.20
N GLN A 51 16.85 -3.02 -13.29
CA GLN A 51 17.11 -2.11 -12.16
C GLN A 51 15.85 -1.33 -11.82
N VAL A 52 15.70 -0.93 -10.55
CA VAL A 52 14.60 -0.06 -10.11
C VAL A 52 14.69 1.30 -10.78
N GLY A 53 13.56 1.83 -11.23
CA GLY A 53 13.48 3.05 -12.05
C GLY A 53 14.01 4.28 -11.34
N TYR A 54 13.55 4.54 -10.12
CA TYR A 54 13.97 5.71 -9.34
C TYR A 54 14.18 5.40 -7.86
N ASP A 55 14.91 6.29 -7.18
CA ASP A 55 15.02 6.29 -5.72
C ASP A 55 13.80 6.99 -5.11
N ALA A 56 13.01 6.24 -4.34
CA ALA A 56 11.76 6.72 -3.76
C ALA A 56 11.97 7.89 -2.77
N LEU A 57 13.00 7.83 -1.93
CA LEU A 57 13.29 8.91 -0.96
C LEU A 57 13.74 10.19 -1.68
N ARG A 58 14.53 10.05 -2.74
CA ARG A 58 14.93 11.20 -3.55
C ARG A 58 13.73 11.87 -4.22
N VAL A 59 12.78 11.07 -4.75
CA VAL A 59 11.54 11.59 -5.33
C VAL A 59 10.72 12.34 -4.28
N LEU A 60 10.51 11.76 -3.10
CA LEU A 60 9.76 12.41 -2.03
C LEU A 60 10.37 13.77 -1.64
N ARG A 61 11.69 13.82 -1.42
CA ARG A 61 12.40 15.07 -1.09
C ARG A 61 12.30 16.11 -2.21
N SER A 62 12.20 15.70 -3.46
CA SER A 62 12.05 16.62 -4.59
C SER A 62 10.69 17.30 -4.67
N CYS A 63 9.69 16.78 -3.96
CA CYS A 63 8.34 17.33 -3.92
C CYS A 63 8.16 18.48 -2.91
N GLY A 64 9.22 18.88 -2.22
CA GLY A 64 9.22 19.98 -1.23
C GLY A 64 8.61 19.57 0.12
N ASP A 65 8.29 20.58 0.96
CA ASP A 65 7.77 20.37 2.31
C ASP A 65 6.51 19.48 2.32
N PRO A 66 6.53 18.34 3.04
CA PRO A 66 5.38 17.47 3.13
C PRO A 66 4.28 17.98 4.08
N MET A 67 4.58 18.91 4.99
CA MET A 67 3.66 19.34 6.05
C MET A 67 2.32 19.89 5.57
N PRO A 68 2.23 20.76 4.54
CA PRO A 68 0.92 21.22 4.05
C PRO A 68 0.03 20.09 3.53
N ARG A 69 0.63 19.08 2.88
CA ARG A 69 -0.07 17.90 2.37
C ARG A 69 -0.51 16.99 3.50
N TYR A 70 0.37 16.83 4.50
CA TYR A 70 0.08 16.05 5.70
C TYR A 70 -1.09 16.66 6.48
N ALA A 71 -1.12 17.96 6.68
CA ALA A 71 -2.22 18.68 7.32
C ALA A 71 -3.54 18.43 6.57
N ARG A 72 -3.55 18.51 5.23
CA ARG A 72 -4.72 18.22 4.39
C ARG A 72 -5.24 16.78 4.59
N VAL A 73 -4.37 15.81 4.72
CA VAL A 73 -4.78 14.42 4.98
C VAL A 73 -5.35 14.26 6.40
N LEU A 74 -4.78 14.95 7.39
CA LEU A 74 -5.34 14.95 8.74
C LEU A 74 -6.73 15.60 8.79
N ASP A 75 -6.93 16.71 8.05
CA ASP A 75 -8.26 17.33 7.88
C ASP A 75 -9.26 16.34 7.26
N ALA A 76 -8.82 15.60 6.25
CA ALA A 76 -9.65 14.58 5.61
C ALA A 76 -9.98 13.41 6.57
N PHE A 77 -9.06 13.01 7.44
CA PHE A 77 -9.31 11.99 8.45
C PHE A 77 -10.30 12.47 9.55
N GLU A 78 -10.22 13.75 9.93
CA GLU A 78 -11.19 14.36 10.84
C GLU A 78 -12.60 14.35 10.20
N VAL A 79 -12.74 14.82 8.95
CA VAL A 79 -14.01 14.83 8.23
C VAL A 79 -14.57 13.42 8.03
N ALA A 80 -13.73 12.41 7.84
CA ALA A 80 -14.10 11.01 7.74
C ALA A 80 -14.46 10.36 9.09
N GLY A 81 -14.24 11.06 10.22
CA GLY A 81 -14.52 10.57 11.57
C GLY A 81 -13.47 9.58 12.10
N PHE A 82 -12.28 9.52 11.49
CA PHE A 82 -11.18 8.68 11.96
C PHE A 82 -10.31 9.36 13.03
N LEU A 83 -10.43 10.68 13.16
CA LEU A 83 -9.60 11.51 14.02
C LEU A 83 -10.46 12.59 14.68
N SER A 84 -10.26 12.85 15.97
CA SER A 84 -10.89 13.99 16.63
C SER A 84 -10.18 15.30 16.29
N ASN A 85 -10.87 16.44 16.44
CA ASN A 85 -10.28 17.76 16.24
C ASN A 85 -9.10 18.00 17.20
N ASP A 86 -9.20 17.53 18.44
CA ASP A 86 -8.14 17.69 19.45
C ASP A 86 -6.90 16.84 19.11
N ASP A 87 -7.09 15.58 18.68
CA ASP A 87 -5.98 14.74 18.22
C ASP A 87 -5.34 15.33 16.95
N ARG A 88 -6.13 15.86 16.01
CA ARG A 88 -5.62 16.55 14.82
C ARG A 88 -4.72 17.73 15.19
N ARG A 89 -5.19 18.58 16.07
CA ARG A 89 -4.38 19.71 16.55
C ARG A 89 -3.10 19.23 17.24
N SER A 90 -3.21 18.22 18.10
CA SER A 90 -2.05 17.62 18.76
C SER A 90 -1.02 17.10 17.76
N LEU A 91 -1.45 16.42 16.71
CA LEU A 91 -0.56 15.91 15.66
C LEU A 91 0.12 17.02 14.85
N LEU A 92 -0.60 18.11 14.54
CA LEU A 92 -0.03 19.25 13.81
C LEU A 92 0.99 20.05 14.62
N HIS A 93 0.88 20.04 15.97
CA HIS A 93 1.82 20.72 16.88
C HIS A 93 2.85 19.77 17.49
N SER A 94 2.81 18.50 17.15
CA SER A 94 3.76 17.51 17.63
C SER A 94 5.11 17.65 16.93
N GLU A 95 6.18 17.21 17.60
CA GLU A 95 7.53 17.12 17.02
C GLU A 95 7.69 15.92 16.05
N LEU A 96 6.56 15.36 15.57
CA LEU A 96 6.58 14.24 14.62
C LEU A 96 7.12 14.72 13.26
N ASP A 97 8.20 14.11 12.84
CA ASP A 97 8.75 14.32 11.51
C ASP A 97 8.04 13.41 10.51
N VAL A 98 7.38 14.02 9.52
CA VAL A 98 6.67 13.31 8.46
C VAL A 98 7.64 12.46 7.61
N ASP A 99 8.85 12.95 7.40
CA ASP A 99 9.89 12.21 6.67
C ASP A 99 10.33 10.97 7.46
N ASP A 100 10.42 11.03 8.77
CA ASP A 100 10.70 9.87 9.63
C ASP A 100 9.57 8.85 9.59
N LEU A 101 8.31 9.30 9.61
CA LEU A 101 7.15 8.42 9.49
C LEU A 101 7.14 7.67 8.14
N VAL A 102 7.48 8.36 7.05
CA VAL A 102 7.59 7.76 5.71
C VAL A 102 8.82 6.85 5.62
N SER A 103 9.94 7.25 6.21
CA SER A 103 11.15 6.43 6.24
C SER A 103 10.93 5.13 7.01
N GLY A 104 10.28 5.19 8.17
CA GLY A 104 9.88 4.01 8.94
C GLY A 104 8.96 3.06 8.16
N TRP A 105 8.05 3.60 7.33
CA TRP A 105 7.27 2.79 6.41
C TRP A 105 8.14 2.08 5.36
N PHE A 106 9.20 2.73 4.86
CA PHE A 106 10.10 2.14 3.87
C PHE A 106 11.00 1.05 4.45
N THR A 107 11.40 1.18 5.69
CA THR A 107 12.22 0.18 6.41
C THR A 107 11.39 -1.01 6.90
N GLY A 108 10.06 -0.90 6.85
CA GLY A 108 9.16 -1.95 7.32
C GLY A 108 9.05 -1.98 8.84
N ASP A 109 9.17 -0.82 9.47
CA ASP A 109 8.96 -0.69 10.92
C ASP A 109 7.55 -1.17 11.30
N ARG A 110 7.46 -1.78 12.47
CA ARG A 110 6.17 -2.28 12.97
C ARG A 110 5.16 -1.15 13.10
N THR A 111 3.90 -1.47 12.82
CA THR A 111 2.79 -0.55 13.02
C THR A 111 2.73 -0.08 14.48
N PRO A 112 2.69 1.24 14.74
CA PRO A 112 2.61 1.75 16.11
C PRO A 112 1.39 1.18 16.84
N ARG A 113 1.56 0.78 18.11
CA ARG A 113 0.46 0.29 18.95
C ARG A 113 -0.45 1.44 19.40
N ASP A 114 0.14 2.61 19.62
CA ASP A 114 -0.60 3.82 19.96
C ASP A 114 -1.47 4.28 18.78
N SER A 115 -2.75 4.56 19.04
CA SER A 115 -3.73 4.91 18.01
C SER A 115 -3.38 6.21 17.28
N THR A 116 -2.94 7.22 18.02
CA THR A 116 -2.62 8.55 17.48
C THR A 116 -1.40 8.47 16.56
N ARG A 117 -0.33 7.77 16.99
CA ARG A 117 0.85 7.53 16.16
C ARG A 117 0.55 6.68 14.94
N ARG A 118 -0.38 5.73 15.06
CA ARG A 118 -0.82 4.91 13.92
C ARG A 118 -1.54 5.77 12.87
N ILE A 119 -2.43 6.67 13.30
CA ILE A 119 -3.12 7.60 12.40
C ILE A 119 -2.11 8.57 11.76
N ALA A 120 -1.18 9.11 12.55
CA ALA A 120 -0.11 9.96 12.04
C ALA A 120 0.68 9.27 10.92
N ARG A 121 1.09 8.03 11.16
CA ARG A 121 1.79 7.22 10.15
C ARG A 121 0.92 6.94 8.92
N GLN A 122 -0.35 6.64 9.09
CA GLN A 122 -1.26 6.42 7.96
C GLN A 122 -1.43 7.69 7.12
N ALA A 123 -1.55 8.87 7.75
CA ALA A 123 -1.60 10.14 7.02
C ALA A 123 -0.31 10.38 6.22
N ALA A 124 0.86 10.14 6.81
CA ALA A 124 2.14 10.24 6.12
C ALA A 124 2.25 9.25 4.95
N ILE A 125 1.74 8.01 5.13
CA ILE A 125 1.67 7.00 4.05
C ILE A 125 0.77 7.46 2.90
N VAL A 126 -0.39 8.07 3.18
CA VAL A 126 -1.28 8.61 2.13
C VAL A 126 -0.57 9.69 1.32
N VAL A 127 0.14 10.61 1.98
CA VAL A 127 0.97 11.64 1.31
C VAL A 127 2.05 10.98 0.46
N GLY A 128 2.87 10.13 1.06
CA GLY A 128 3.98 9.45 0.38
C GLY A 128 3.51 8.61 -0.81
N ASN A 129 2.37 7.90 -0.66
CA ASN A 129 1.76 7.14 -1.76
C ASN A 129 1.35 8.05 -2.92
N ALA A 130 0.66 9.19 -2.66
CA ALA A 130 0.26 10.12 -3.71
C ALA A 130 1.46 10.64 -4.51
N LEU A 131 2.54 11.04 -3.82
CA LEU A 131 3.76 11.57 -4.44
C LEU A 131 4.47 10.50 -5.29
N LEU A 132 4.62 9.30 -4.75
CA LEU A 132 5.26 8.19 -5.49
C LEU A 132 4.37 7.66 -6.62
N ARG A 133 3.05 7.72 -6.47
CA ARG A 133 2.11 7.37 -7.53
C ARG A 133 2.19 8.35 -8.70
N ALA A 134 2.30 9.66 -8.42
CA ALA A 134 2.54 10.67 -9.45
C ALA A 134 3.81 10.36 -10.26
N ALA A 135 4.91 10.03 -9.58
CA ALA A 135 6.17 9.65 -10.22
C ALA A 135 6.05 8.38 -11.06
N SER A 136 5.38 7.36 -10.53
CA SER A 136 5.18 6.09 -11.22
C SER A 136 4.30 6.22 -12.46
N ALA A 137 3.25 7.04 -12.39
CA ALA A 137 2.34 7.29 -13.51
C ALA A 137 3.03 7.84 -14.76
N LEU A 138 4.11 8.61 -14.59
CA LEU A 138 4.94 9.09 -15.70
C LEU A 138 5.69 7.96 -16.43
N ILE A 139 5.99 6.87 -15.72
CA ILE A 139 6.79 5.75 -16.21
C ILE A 139 5.90 4.65 -16.80
N GLU A 140 4.73 4.40 -16.21
CA GLU A 140 3.84 3.27 -16.47
C GLU A 140 3.34 3.06 -17.91
N PRO A 141 3.17 4.07 -18.79
CA PRO A 141 2.70 3.83 -20.16
C PRO A 141 3.60 2.95 -21.01
N ALA A 142 4.72 2.49 -20.49
CA ALA A 142 5.65 1.63 -21.23
C ALA A 142 5.39 0.14 -20.98
N THR A 143 5.39 -0.64 -22.05
CA THR A 143 5.34 -2.11 -22.10
C THR A 143 6.50 -2.82 -21.38
N VAL A 144 7.24 -2.11 -20.55
CA VAL A 144 8.53 -2.50 -19.94
C VAL A 144 8.38 -3.57 -18.85
N TRP A 145 7.16 -3.76 -18.35
CA TRP A 145 6.91 -4.68 -17.24
C TRP A 145 6.87 -6.16 -17.60
N ARG A 146 6.79 -6.51 -18.88
CA ARG A 146 6.63 -7.91 -19.31
C ARG A 146 7.84 -8.77 -18.97
N GLU A 147 9.01 -8.18 -18.89
CA GLU A 147 10.28 -8.86 -18.62
C GLU A 147 10.71 -8.72 -17.15
N TRP A 148 9.91 -8.03 -16.32
CA TRP A 148 10.27 -7.81 -14.93
C TRP A 148 10.03 -9.07 -14.10
N THR A 149 11.11 -9.69 -13.61
CA THR A 149 11.06 -10.96 -12.87
C THR A 149 11.30 -10.81 -11.36
N ARG A 150 11.64 -9.56 -10.91
CA ARG A 150 11.94 -9.32 -9.50
C ARG A 150 10.67 -9.17 -8.67
N ILE A 151 10.80 -9.43 -7.35
CA ILE A 151 9.69 -9.31 -6.40
C ILE A 151 9.39 -7.85 -6.02
N VAL A 152 10.38 -6.96 -6.16
CA VAL A 152 10.23 -5.54 -5.83
C VAL A 152 9.61 -4.78 -6.99
N CYS A 153 8.96 -3.67 -6.68
CA CYS A 153 8.36 -2.79 -7.66
C CYS A 153 9.38 -2.28 -8.69
N PRO A 154 9.08 -2.37 -9.99
CA PRO A 154 9.96 -1.84 -11.02
C PRO A 154 10.17 -0.32 -10.93
N CYS A 155 9.18 0.46 -10.47
CA CYS A 155 9.30 1.90 -10.33
C CYS A 155 10.17 2.29 -9.13
N CYS A 156 9.67 2.00 -7.92
CA CYS A 156 10.21 2.56 -6.67
C CYS A 156 10.97 1.54 -5.79
N GLY A 157 11.05 0.28 -6.19
CA GLY A 157 11.71 -0.77 -5.42
C GLY A 157 10.95 -1.26 -4.18
N GLY A 158 9.73 -0.78 -3.93
CA GLY A 158 8.89 -1.24 -2.81
C GLY A 158 8.46 -2.70 -2.95
N PHE A 159 8.18 -3.37 -1.83
CA PHE A 159 7.58 -4.70 -1.85
C PHE A 159 6.08 -4.63 -2.18
N PRO A 160 5.50 -5.68 -2.77
CA PRO A 160 4.06 -5.78 -2.88
C PRO A 160 3.44 -6.11 -1.53
N ASP A 161 2.28 -5.53 -1.23
CA ASP A 161 1.44 -5.88 -0.08
C ASP A 161 0.13 -6.57 -0.48
N ILE A 162 -0.27 -6.40 -1.74
CA ILE A 162 -1.47 -7.00 -2.32
C ILE A 162 -1.10 -7.76 -3.59
N ALA A 163 -1.69 -8.94 -3.77
CA ALA A 163 -1.69 -9.65 -5.03
C ALA A 163 -3.12 -9.84 -5.54
N LEU A 164 -3.33 -9.58 -6.81
CA LEU A 164 -4.59 -9.76 -7.50
C LEU A 164 -4.52 -11.06 -8.30
N ARG A 165 -5.37 -12.03 -7.93
CA ARG A 165 -5.50 -13.27 -8.70
C ARG A 165 -6.24 -13.00 -9.99
N GLU A 166 -5.64 -13.40 -11.10
CA GLU A 166 -6.26 -13.33 -12.42
C GLU A 166 -6.86 -14.69 -12.81
N ARG A 167 -7.67 -14.69 -13.84
CA ARG A 167 -8.12 -15.95 -14.45
C ARG A 167 -6.92 -16.65 -15.06
N GLY A 168 -6.65 -17.89 -14.66
CA GLY A 168 -5.45 -18.63 -15.01
C GLY A 168 -4.39 -18.60 -13.91
N ALA A 169 -3.15 -18.96 -14.22
CA ALA A 169 -2.09 -19.16 -13.23
C ALA A 169 -1.30 -17.89 -12.86
N GLY A 170 -1.72 -16.71 -13.31
CA GLY A 170 -0.99 -15.46 -13.08
C GLY A 170 -1.48 -14.67 -11.87
N ARG A 171 -0.57 -13.89 -11.27
CA ARG A 171 -0.87 -12.89 -10.25
C ARG A 171 -0.37 -11.52 -10.70
N THR A 172 -1.16 -10.48 -10.43
CA THR A 172 -0.70 -9.10 -10.53
C THR A 172 -0.36 -8.62 -9.13
N LEU A 173 0.88 -8.21 -8.92
CA LEU A 173 1.37 -7.63 -7.67
C LEU A 173 1.11 -6.14 -7.66
N VAL A 174 0.78 -5.60 -6.49
CA VAL A 174 0.55 -4.17 -6.27
C VAL A 174 1.59 -3.67 -5.27
N CYS A 175 2.29 -2.61 -5.64
CA CYS A 175 3.30 -2.01 -4.79
C CYS A 175 2.68 -1.35 -3.56
N ALA A 176 3.18 -1.67 -2.36
CA ALA A 176 2.75 -1.04 -1.12
C ALA A 176 2.97 0.48 -1.08
N ARG A 177 3.91 1.02 -1.89
CA ARG A 177 4.34 2.42 -1.85
C ARG A 177 3.71 3.30 -2.92
N CYS A 178 3.66 2.84 -4.19
CA CYS A 178 3.29 3.67 -5.33
C CYS A 178 2.13 3.10 -6.16
N ASP A 179 1.50 2.03 -5.72
CA ASP A 179 0.39 1.33 -6.40
C ASP A 179 0.69 0.82 -7.81
N SER A 180 1.95 0.90 -8.27
CA SER A 180 2.33 0.29 -9.53
C SER A 180 2.05 -1.21 -9.51
N GLN A 181 1.61 -1.72 -10.65
CA GLN A 181 1.20 -3.12 -10.79
C GLN A 181 2.10 -3.84 -11.78
N TRP A 182 2.55 -5.04 -11.44
CA TRP A 182 3.31 -5.90 -12.35
C TRP A 182 2.93 -7.37 -12.20
N ARG A 183 3.13 -8.13 -13.26
CA ARG A 183 2.72 -9.55 -13.29
C ARG A 183 3.83 -10.47 -12.81
N THR A 184 3.43 -11.56 -12.17
CA THR A 184 4.31 -12.69 -11.88
C THR A 184 3.60 -14.01 -12.16
N ALA A 185 4.32 -14.96 -12.73
CA ALA A 185 3.85 -16.34 -12.90
C ALA A 185 4.19 -17.21 -11.66
N HIS A 186 5.04 -16.71 -10.74
CA HIS A 186 5.46 -17.46 -9.57
C HIS A 186 4.31 -17.63 -8.58
N GLN A 187 3.94 -18.86 -8.22
CA GLN A 187 2.80 -19.19 -7.36
C GLN A 187 3.16 -19.32 -5.88
N GLY A 188 4.42 -19.56 -5.56
CA GLY A 188 4.91 -19.71 -4.20
C GLY A 188 5.23 -18.39 -3.49
N CYS A 189 6.08 -18.48 -2.48
CA CYS A 189 6.58 -17.32 -1.77
C CYS A 189 7.42 -16.42 -2.68
N LEU A 190 7.07 -15.16 -2.78
CA LEU A 190 7.80 -14.21 -3.61
C LEU A 190 9.20 -13.92 -3.05
N SER A 191 9.40 -14.03 -1.75
CA SER A 191 10.66 -13.69 -1.09
C SER A 191 11.71 -14.81 -1.16
N CYS A 192 11.41 -15.99 -0.60
CA CYS A 192 12.34 -17.12 -0.60
C CYS A 192 12.18 -18.09 -1.77
N ARG A 193 11.21 -17.82 -2.64
CA ARG A 193 10.93 -18.59 -3.87
C ARG A 193 10.45 -20.02 -3.64
N THR A 194 10.20 -20.44 -2.39
CA THR A 194 9.62 -21.77 -2.15
C THR A 194 8.25 -21.90 -2.81
N VAL A 195 7.98 -23.06 -3.34
CA VAL A 195 6.67 -23.50 -3.85
C VAL A 195 6.10 -24.64 -3.02
N ASP A 196 6.82 -25.02 -1.94
CA ASP A 196 6.47 -26.11 -1.06
C ASP A 196 5.18 -25.79 -0.27
N GLU A 197 4.10 -26.51 -0.57
CA GLU A 197 2.77 -26.27 0.00
C GLU A 197 2.73 -26.33 1.53
N PRO A 198 3.43 -27.27 2.21
CA PRO A 198 3.48 -27.27 3.67
C PRO A 198 4.13 -26.01 4.26
N THR A 199 5.02 -25.34 3.49
CA THR A 199 5.66 -24.10 3.89
C THR A 199 4.79 -22.88 3.63
N ILE A 200 3.84 -22.97 2.69
CA ILE A 200 2.91 -21.90 2.35
C ILE A 200 1.55 -22.14 3.02
N ALA A 201 1.23 -21.33 4.02
CA ALA A 201 -0.08 -21.35 4.64
C ALA A 201 -0.99 -20.30 4.02
N ARG A 202 -2.26 -20.66 3.81
CA ARG A 202 -3.29 -19.75 3.26
C ARG A 202 -4.48 -19.72 4.22
N ILE A 203 -4.84 -18.53 4.65
CA ILE A 203 -6.02 -18.29 5.49
C ILE A 203 -6.99 -17.43 4.69
N ALA A 204 -8.14 -18.01 4.34
CA ALA A 204 -9.22 -17.25 3.70
C ALA A 204 -9.93 -16.38 4.75
N ASN A 205 -10.15 -15.11 4.41
CA ASN A 205 -11.03 -14.23 5.16
C ASN A 205 -12.15 -13.72 4.24
N ALA A 206 -13.30 -14.38 4.33
CA ALA A 206 -14.46 -14.08 3.50
C ALA A 206 -15.05 -12.70 3.80
N ASP A 207 -14.93 -12.20 5.05
CA ASP A 207 -15.55 -10.95 5.50
C ASP A 207 -14.94 -9.72 4.80
N VAL A 208 -13.64 -9.77 4.49
CA VAL A 208 -12.94 -8.71 3.76
C VAL A 208 -12.57 -9.11 2.32
N GLY A 209 -12.79 -10.38 1.94
CA GLY A 209 -12.54 -10.93 0.59
C GLY A 209 -11.07 -11.05 0.22
N TYR A 210 -10.23 -11.22 1.22
CA TYR A 210 -8.81 -11.48 1.09
C TYR A 210 -8.42 -12.84 1.64
N ASP A 211 -7.46 -13.47 1.00
CA ASP A 211 -6.70 -14.56 1.58
C ASP A 211 -5.37 -14.01 2.10
N LEU A 212 -5.00 -14.35 3.32
CA LEU A 212 -3.66 -14.11 3.84
C LEU A 212 -2.78 -15.31 3.46
N VAL A 213 -1.79 -15.06 2.62
CA VAL A 213 -0.81 -16.07 2.19
C VAL A 213 0.48 -15.85 2.97
N MET A 214 0.85 -16.83 3.79
CA MET A 214 1.99 -16.76 4.71
C MET A 214 3.04 -17.78 4.31
N CYS A 215 4.30 -17.40 4.39
CA CYS A 215 5.42 -18.32 4.23
C CYS A 215 6.06 -18.61 5.57
N ASN A 216 5.87 -19.83 6.09
CA ASN A 216 6.46 -20.27 7.35
C ASN A 216 8.00 -20.40 7.27
N GLY A 217 8.55 -20.53 6.04
CA GLY A 217 10.00 -20.64 5.84
C GLY A 217 10.74 -19.31 6.02
N CYS A 218 10.16 -18.18 5.57
CA CYS A 218 10.84 -16.88 5.66
C CYS A 218 10.08 -15.81 6.46
N GLY A 219 8.90 -16.14 7.01
CA GLY A 219 8.10 -15.25 7.83
C GLY A 219 7.50 -14.06 7.07
N ARG A 220 7.36 -14.15 5.74
CA ARG A 220 6.70 -13.10 4.96
C ARG A 220 5.27 -13.48 4.65
N PHE A 221 4.42 -12.46 4.49
CA PHE A 221 3.03 -12.64 4.08
C PHE A 221 2.64 -11.73 2.92
N LEU A 222 1.53 -12.05 2.27
CA LEU A 222 0.94 -11.31 1.17
C LEU A 222 -0.59 -11.45 1.24
N LYS A 223 -1.31 -10.37 1.02
CA LYS A 223 -2.77 -10.38 0.91
C LYS A 223 -3.17 -10.66 -0.53
N GLU A 224 -3.96 -11.69 -0.77
CA GLU A 224 -4.42 -12.05 -2.11
C GLU A 224 -5.92 -11.97 -2.24
N ARG A 225 -6.41 -11.46 -3.36
CA ARG A 225 -7.84 -11.44 -3.70
C ARG A 225 -8.06 -11.57 -5.20
N PRO A 226 -9.29 -11.93 -5.65
CA PRO A 226 -9.65 -11.82 -7.06
C PRO A 226 -9.59 -10.36 -7.55
N ARG A 227 -9.17 -10.18 -8.80
CA ARG A 227 -9.07 -8.84 -9.45
C ARG A 227 -10.44 -8.25 -9.83
N ARG A 228 -11.39 -8.17 -8.93
CA ARG A 228 -12.72 -7.63 -9.22
C ARG A 228 -13.11 -6.60 -8.17
N GLY A 229 -13.82 -5.53 -8.59
CA GLY A 229 -14.40 -4.55 -7.68
C GLY A 229 -13.34 -3.79 -6.86
N ILE A 230 -12.20 -3.44 -7.48
CA ILE A 230 -11.17 -2.61 -6.86
C ILE A 230 -11.35 -1.19 -7.39
N GLU A 231 -11.72 -0.27 -6.53
CA GLU A 231 -11.87 1.13 -6.85
C GLU A 231 -10.64 1.94 -6.42
N SER A 232 -10.09 1.62 -5.25
CA SER A 232 -8.91 2.31 -4.70
C SER A 232 -8.09 1.39 -3.81
N PHE A 233 -6.77 1.37 -3.97
CA PHE A 233 -5.87 0.61 -3.08
C PHE A 233 -5.76 1.22 -1.68
N ILE A 234 -6.10 2.49 -1.48
CA ILE A 234 -6.22 3.10 -0.15
C ILE A 234 -7.34 2.40 0.63
N VAL A 235 -8.52 2.27 0.02
CA VAL A 235 -9.67 1.57 0.62
C VAL A 235 -9.37 0.09 0.80
N GLU A 236 -8.72 -0.55 -0.17
CA GLU A 236 -8.35 -1.97 -0.07
C GLU A 236 -7.39 -2.23 1.10
N ARG A 237 -6.42 -1.36 1.34
CA ARG A 237 -5.52 -1.46 2.50
C ARG A 237 -6.25 -1.23 3.82
N ALA A 238 -7.17 -0.27 3.86
CA ALA A 238 -7.99 -0.02 5.04
C ALA A 238 -8.85 -1.23 5.40
N LEU A 239 -9.51 -1.86 4.41
CA LEU A 239 -10.27 -3.09 4.60
C LEU A 239 -9.41 -4.26 5.13
N ALA A 240 -8.15 -4.32 4.73
CA ALA A 240 -7.25 -5.41 5.07
C ALA A 240 -6.34 -5.13 6.29
N THR A 241 -6.52 -3.99 6.99
CA THR A 241 -5.67 -3.59 8.13
C THR A 241 -5.66 -4.65 9.24
N GLU A 242 -6.81 -5.24 9.55
CA GLU A 242 -6.88 -6.29 10.59
C GLU A 242 -6.07 -7.54 10.22
N LEU A 243 -5.95 -7.86 8.92
CA LEU A 243 -5.09 -8.95 8.46
C LEU A 243 -3.61 -8.62 8.65
N ASP A 244 -3.21 -7.38 8.41
CA ASP A 244 -1.84 -6.91 8.64
C ASP A 244 -1.48 -7.01 10.12
N LEU A 245 -2.34 -6.51 11.01
CA LEU A 245 -2.17 -6.60 12.46
C LEU A 245 -2.10 -8.05 12.95
N ALA A 246 -2.99 -8.93 12.45
CA ALA A 246 -2.98 -10.34 12.81
C ALA A 246 -1.72 -11.06 12.34
N ALA A 247 -1.17 -10.71 11.18
CA ALA A 247 0.08 -11.23 10.67
C ALA A 247 1.29 -10.74 11.49
N GLU A 248 1.34 -9.43 11.80
CA GLU A 248 2.39 -8.83 12.62
C GLU A 248 2.42 -9.41 14.04
N HIS A 249 1.27 -9.70 14.67
CA HIS A 249 1.18 -10.36 15.97
C HIS A 249 1.78 -11.78 15.94
N ARG A 250 1.77 -12.43 14.78
CA ARG A 250 2.42 -13.74 14.58
C ARG A 250 3.91 -13.62 14.20
N GLY A 251 4.46 -12.41 14.23
CA GLY A 251 5.86 -12.17 13.87
C GLY A 251 6.14 -12.18 12.37
N LEU A 252 5.09 -12.16 11.53
CA LEU A 252 5.23 -12.08 10.09
C LEU A 252 5.49 -10.64 9.64
N ARG A 253 6.03 -10.48 8.43
CA ARG A 253 6.37 -9.19 7.81
C ARG A 253 6.02 -9.16 6.32
N ILE A 254 5.72 -7.99 5.83
CA ILE A 254 5.53 -7.73 4.38
C ILE A 254 6.86 -7.81 3.64
#